data_7cc712164c94f34b1de09b2adfd985c8
#
_entry.id   7cc712164c94f34b1de09b2adfd985c8
#
_cell.length_a   1.000
_cell.length_b   1.000
_cell.length_c   1.000
_cell.angle_alpha   90.00
_cell.angle_beta   90.00
_cell.angle_gamma   90.00
#
_symmetry.space_group_name_H-M   'P 1'
#
loop_
_entity.id
_entity.type
_entity.pdbx_description
1 polymer ?
#
loop_
_entity_poly.entity_id
_entity_poly.type
_entity_poly.pdbx_seq_one_letter_code
_entity_poly.pdbx_strand_id
1 'polypeptide(L)'
;VSAPAADGTRARRRIVLLGAGGTVGRWYRAHLTDAGDTVTTADLCAGADHPGDVRTPSAGLRSAVATADEVVLALPEDVAAACLPWLAGATRPETVLVSTCSVQLPLFEAASEQGLRAPLRGVNPMFSPTLPSAGQSVVLIAPGAAPEQRAGAGAAGVVGAVGTDPHVRRMSARLEAGSMTVSVMDPAGHDAAMSVLQALPHAAVLSFVDALLAAPVDVPTLMRIAPPPARTLVALACRILAAPPEIYWDIQRANALGGDRRKELSSSLLRLDALVDADRADDFRAGLASAARGLGPYAAEGAEECRELFELIQRRRTARHAAPDEAALDTGDTGH
;
A
#
# COMPACT_ATOMS: atom_id res chain seq x y z
N VAL A 1 -15.83 27.40 -29.99
CA VAL A 1 -15.20 26.18 -30.43
C VAL A 1 -15.79 25.06 -29.58
N SER A 2 -16.72 24.28 -30.18
CA SER A 2 -17.39 23.15 -29.53
C SER A 2 -16.39 22.05 -29.22
N ALA A 3 -16.39 21.57 -27.97
CA ALA A 3 -15.66 20.36 -27.58
C ALA A 3 -16.20 19.15 -28.37
N PRO A 4 -15.37 18.23 -28.86
CA PRO A 4 -15.85 17.03 -29.52
C PRO A 4 -16.58 16.15 -28.50
N ALA A 5 -17.80 15.77 -28.82
CA ALA A 5 -18.57 14.78 -28.09
C ALA A 5 -17.83 13.44 -28.17
N ALA A 6 -17.39 12.94 -27.02
CA ALA A 6 -16.88 11.59 -26.86
C ALA A 6 -18.09 10.65 -26.78
N ASP A 7 -18.69 10.35 -27.92
CA ASP A 7 -19.66 9.27 -28.08
C ASP A 7 -18.91 8.04 -28.64
N GLY A 8 -18.29 7.32 -27.74
CA GLY A 8 -17.84 5.96 -27.91
C GLY A 8 -18.34 5.18 -26.70
N THR A 9 -19.54 4.58 -26.79
CA THR A 9 -20.06 3.64 -25.79
C THR A 9 -19.02 2.56 -25.54
N ARG A 10 -18.17 2.77 -24.51
CA ARG A 10 -17.20 1.80 -24.06
C ARG A 10 -17.94 0.51 -23.71
N ALA A 11 -17.61 -0.58 -24.40
CA ALA A 11 -18.21 -1.87 -24.11
C ALA A 11 -18.02 -2.22 -22.63
N ARG A 12 -19.15 -2.48 -21.94
CA ARG A 12 -19.21 -2.87 -20.54
C ARG A 12 -18.44 -4.17 -20.34
N ARG A 13 -17.44 -4.17 -19.44
CA ARG A 13 -16.62 -5.36 -19.18
C ARG A 13 -17.21 -6.18 -18.04
N ARG A 14 -17.01 -7.48 -18.11
CA ARG A 14 -17.35 -8.43 -17.06
C ARG A 14 -16.10 -8.67 -16.21
N ILE A 15 -16.17 -8.29 -14.96
CA ILE A 15 -15.04 -8.38 -14.02
C ILE A 15 -15.42 -9.28 -12.87
N VAL A 16 -14.56 -10.22 -12.54
CA VAL A 16 -14.68 -11.05 -11.33
C VAL A 16 -13.68 -10.52 -10.30
N LEU A 17 -14.15 -10.16 -9.13
CA LEU A 17 -13.34 -9.62 -8.03
C LEU A 17 -13.30 -10.64 -6.89
N LEU A 18 -12.14 -11.27 -6.71
CA LEU A 18 -11.84 -12.17 -5.60
C LEU A 18 -11.31 -11.35 -4.42
N GLY A 19 -11.89 -11.53 -3.24
CA GLY A 19 -11.55 -10.74 -2.05
C GLY A 19 -12.30 -9.40 -1.98
N ALA A 20 -13.54 -9.37 -2.45
CA ALA A 20 -14.35 -8.15 -2.56
C ALA A 20 -14.70 -7.50 -1.21
N GLY A 21 -14.71 -8.27 -0.12
CA GLY A 21 -15.00 -7.79 1.25
C GLY A 21 -13.82 -7.14 1.94
N GLY A 22 -12.59 -7.33 1.45
CA GLY A 22 -11.38 -6.68 1.95
C GLY A 22 -11.35 -5.17 1.66
N THR A 23 -10.48 -4.43 2.35
CA THR A 23 -10.38 -2.96 2.20
C THR A 23 -9.98 -2.57 0.77
N VAL A 24 -8.97 -3.23 0.19
CA VAL A 24 -8.54 -3.00 -1.19
C VAL A 24 -9.63 -3.46 -2.18
N GLY A 25 -10.27 -4.61 -1.92
CA GLY A 25 -11.35 -5.13 -2.76
C GLY A 25 -12.54 -4.16 -2.86
N ARG A 26 -13.00 -3.61 -1.73
CA ARG A 26 -14.07 -2.60 -1.71
C ARG A 26 -13.68 -1.32 -2.46
N TRP A 27 -12.46 -0.84 -2.26
CA TRP A 27 -11.93 0.33 -2.96
C TRP A 27 -11.90 0.11 -4.47
N TYR A 28 -11.34 -1.02 -4.90
CA TYR A 28 -11.21 -1.31 -6.33
C TYR A 28 -12.56 -1.57 -6.99
N ARG A 29 -13.47 -2.26 -6.29
CA ARG A 29 -14.87 -2.44 -6.72
C ARG A 29 -15.55 -1.12 -7.04
N ALA A 30 -15.40 -0.11 -6.18
CA ALA A 30 -15.98 1.21 -6.40
C ALA A 30 -15.48 1.80 -7.73
N HIS A 31 -14.17 1.83 -7.97
CA HIS A 31 -13.59 2.34 -9.22
C HIS A 31 -14.03 1.55 -10.47
N LEU A 32 -14.22 0.24 -10.35
CA LEU A 32 -14.73 -0.57 -11.46
C LEU A 32 -16.19 -0.24 -11.78
N THR A 33 -17.01 -0.09 -10.75
CA THR A 33 -18.42 0.24 -10.87
C THR A 33 -18.64 1.66 -11.42
N ASP A 34 -17.88 2.63 -10.92
CA ASP A 34 -17.90 4.02 -11.39
C ASP A 34 -17.48 4.14 -12.86
N ALA A 35 -16.59 3.26 -13.31
CA ALA A 35 -16.21 3.13 -14.72
C ALA A 35 -17.29 2.47 -15.59
N GLY A 36 -18.42 2.02 -15.01
CA GLY A 36 -19.53 1.38 -15.69
C GLY A 36 -19.36 -0.10 -15.97
N ASP A 37 -18.34 -0.75 -15.40
CA ASP A 37 -18.09 -2.20 -15.57
C ASP A 37 -19.07 -3.04 -14.73
N THR A 38 -19.33 -4.28 -15.14
CA THR A 38 -20.13 -5.24 -14.37
C THR A 38 -19.22 -6.06 -13.49
N VAL A 39 -19.37 -5.97 -12.17
CA VAL A 39 -18.52 -6.64 -11.19
C VAL A 39 -19.28 -7.77 -10.53
N THR A 40 -18.77 -9.00 -10.68
CA THR A 40 -19.18 -10.19 -9.92
C THR A 40 -18.17 -10.41 -8.80
N THR A 41 -18.66 -10.57 -7.58
CA THR A 41 -17.84 -10.63 -6.36
C THR A 41 -17.70 -12.04 -5.83
N ALA A 42 -16.52 -12.40 -5.31
CA ALA A 42 -16.29 -13.63 -4.56
C ALA A 42 -15.49 -13.31 -3.28
N ASP A 43 -15.97 -13.83 -2.16
CA ASP A 43 -15.38 -13.59 -0.83
C ASP A 43 -15.88 -14.60 0.19
N LEU A 44 -15.23 -14.69 1.35
CA LEU A 44 -15.72 -15.47 2.48
C LEU A 44 -17.03 -14.91 3.06
N CYS A 45 -17.32 -13.62 2.85
CA CYS A 45 -18.52 -12.98 3.37
C CYS A 45 -19.78 -13.43 2.61
N ALA A 46 -20.87 -13.62 3.34
CA ALA A 46 -22.15 -14.09 2.80
C ALA A 46 -22.82 -13.11 1.81
N GLY A 47 -22.37 -11.85 1.75
CA GLY A 47 -22.90 -10.82 0.84
C GLY A 47 -22.22 -10.79 -0.54
N ALA A 48 -21.25 -11.66 -0.81
CA ALA A 48 -20.67 -11.81 -2.13
C ALA A 48 -21.61 -12.61 -3.08
N ASP A 49 -21.51 -12.37 -4.38
CA ASP A 49 -22.26 -13.16 -5.38
C ASP A 49 -21.86 -14.64 -5.35
N HIS A 50 -20.60 -14.91 -5.02
CA HIS A 50 -20.04 -16.23 -4.79
C HIS A 50 -19.39 -16.29 -3.40
N PRO A 51 -20.17 -16.58 -2.34
CA PRO A 51 -19.61 -16.73 -1.00
C PRO A 51 -18.82 -18.02 -0.87
N GLY A 52 -17.66 -17.97 -0.20
CA GLY A 52 -16.81 -19.13 0.09
C GLY A 52 -15.34 -18.90 -0.16
N ASP A 53 -14.54 -19.95 0.12
CA ASP A 53 -13.10 -19.90 -0.06
C ASP A 53 -12.73 -19.93 -1.56
N VAL A 54 -12.13 -18.85 -2.03
CA VAL A 54 -11.72 -18.71 -3.44
C VAL A 54 -10.61 -19.68 -3.86
N ARG A 55 -9.92 -20.32 -2.92
CA ARG A 55 -8.95 -21.41 -3.21
C ARG A 55 -9.62 -22.68 -3.68
N THR A 56 -10.88 -22.89 -3.26
CA THR A 56 -11.73 -24.02 -3.65
C THR A 56 -13.01 -23.51 -4.34
N PRO A 57 -12.88 -22.91 -5.55
CA PRO A 57 -13.97 -22.21 -6.21
C PRO A 57 -15.14 -23.12 -6.55
N SER A 58 -16.36 -22.62 -6.31
CA SER A 58 -17.59 -23.25 -6.76
C SER A 58 -17.67 -23.36 -8.30
N ALA A 59 -18.51 -24.24 -8.82
CA ALA A 59 -18.77 -24.33 -10.26
C ALA A 59 -19.27 -22.98 -10.83
N GLY A 60 -20.10 -22.24 -10.09
CA GLY A 60 -20.58 -20.91 -10.45
C GLY A 60 -19.44 -19.89 -10.58
N LEU A 61 -18.52 -19.85 -9.62
CA LEU A 61 -17.36 -18.95 -9.68
C LEU A 61 -16.44 -19.30 -10.87
N ARG A 62 -16.18 -20.60 -11.11
CA ARG A 62 -15.40 -21.03 -12.29
C ARG A 62 -16.06 -20.57 -13.60
N SER A 63 -17.39 -20.70 -13.71
CA SER A 63 -18.14 -20.26 -14.88
C SER A 63 -18.07 -18.73 -15.07
N ALA A 64 -18.16 -17.96 -13.99
CA ALA A 64 -18.00 -16.51 -14.03
C ALA A 64 -16.61 -16.12 -14.54
N VAL A 65 -15.55 -16.73 -14.01
CA VAL A 65 -14.16 -16.52 -14.44
C VAL A 65 -13.94 -16.91 -15.91
N ALA A 66 -14.50 -17.99 -16.36
CA ALA A 66 -14.36 -18.45 -17.76
C ALA A 66 -14.92 -17.45 -18.79
N THR A 67 -15.83 -16.59 -18.38
CA THR A 67 -16.43 -15.58 -19.25
C THR A 67 -15.97 -14.15 -18.94
N ALA A 68 -15.14 -13.97 -17.91
CA ALA A 68 -14.65 -12.65 -17.48
C ALA A 68 -13.67 -12.05 -18.48
N ASP A 69 -13.70 -10.72 -18.59
CA ASP A 69 -12.70 -9.94 -19.32
C ASP A 69 -11.52 -9.56 -18.40
N GLU A 70 -11.78 -9.51 -17.09
CA GLU A 70 -10.76 -9.21 -16.07
C GLU A 70 -11.09 -9.98 -14.78
N VAL A 71 -10.07 -10.53 -14.12
CA VAL A 71 -10.16 -11.15 -12.80
C VAL A 71 -9.22 -10.44 -11.85
N VAL A 72 -9.78 -9.84 -10.80
CA VAL A 72 -9.01 -9.10 -9.81
C VAL A 72 -8.77 -9.97 -8.58
N LEU A 73 -7.53 -10.05 -8.14
CA LEU A 73 -7.06 -10.78 -6.97
C LEU A 73 -6.77 -9.77 -5.85
N ALA A 74 -7.81 -9.34 -5.11
CA ALA A 74 -7.68 -8.49 -3.92
C ALA A 74 -7.55 -9.39 -2.67
N LEU A 75 -6.50 -10.19 -2.66
CA LEU A 75 -6.27 -11.31 -1.75
C LEU A 75 -4.90 -11.18 -1.07
N PRO A 76 -4.69 -11.79 0.10
CA PRO A 76 -3.36 -12.03 0.63
C PRO A 76 -2.49 -12.80 -0.38
N GLU A 77 -1.17 -12.59 -0.33
CA GLU A 77 -0.19 -13.12 -1.29
C GLU A 77 -0.27 -14.65 -1.44
N ASP A 78 -0.34 -15.38 -0.32
CA ASP A 78 -0.43 -16.85 -0.29
C ASP A 78 -1.76 -17.37 -0.85
N VAL A 79 -2.86 -16.65 -0.59
CA VAL A 79 -4.19 -16.99 -1.13
C VAL A 79 -4.23 -16.73 -2.64
N ALA A 80 -3.65 -15.61 -3.09
CA ALA A 80 -3.57 -15.29 -4.52
C ALA A 80 -2.75 -16.35 -5.27
N ALA A 81 -1.60 -16.74 -4.73
CA ALA A 81 -0.74 -17.79 -5.29
C ALA A 81 -1.49 -19.16 -5.32
N ALA A 82 -2.21 -19.51 -4.26
CA ALA A 82 -3.00 -20.75 -4.19
C ALA A 82 -4.18 -20.80 -5.20
N CYS A 83 -4.61 -19.64 -5.70
CA CYS A 83 -5.64 -19.58 -6.74
C CYS A 83 -5.09 -19.79 -8.17
N LEU A 84 -3.80 -19.60 -8.42
CA LEU A 84 -3.22 -19.66 -9.77
C LEU A 84 -3.49 -21.00 -10.50
N PRO A 85 -3.39 -22.20 -9.87
CA PRO A 85 -3.59 -23.46 -10.58
C PRO A 85 -4.99 -23.59 -11.22
N TRP A 86 -6.03 -23.19 -10.48
CA TRP A 86 -7.38 -23.28 -11.04
C TRP A 86 -7.71 -22.10 -11.98
N LEU A 87 -7.13 -20.93 -11.76
CA LEU A 87 -7.26 -19.78 -12.64
C LEU A 87 -6.63 -20.07 -14.01
N ALA A 88 -5.45 -20.72 -14.06
CA ALA A 88 -4.80 -21.11 -15.29
C ALA A 88 -5.69 -22.06 -16.15
N GLY A 89 -6.49 -22.90 -15.50
CA GLY A 89 -7.44 -23.79 -16.18
C GLY A 89 -8.80 -23.16 -16.52
N ALA A 90 -9.15 -22.03 -15.88
CA ALA A 90 -10.47 -21.42 -16.01
C ALA A 90 -10.45 -20.14 -16.88
N THR A 91 -9.33 -19.41 -16.94
CA THR A 91 -9.24 -18.17 -17.70
C THR A 91 -8.92 -18.39 -19.17
N ARG A 92 -9.40 -17.47 -20.00
CA ARG A 92 -9.05 -17.41 -21.43
C ARG A 92 -7.74 -16.62 -21.60
N PRO A 93 -6.99 -16.79 -22.71
CA PRO A 93 -5.77 -16.01 -22.97
C PRO A 93 -6.01 -14.49 -23.02
N GLU A 94 -7.21 -14.05 -23.33
CA GLU A 94 -7.60 -12.64 -23.44
C GLU A 94 -8.05 -12.04 -22.09
N THR A 95 -8.32 -12.89 -21.11
CA THR A 95 -8.70 -12.46 -19.75
C THR A 95 -7.48 -11.87 -19.05
N VAL A 96 -7.61 -10.68 -18.47
CA VAL A 96 -6.51 -10.07 -17.69
C VAL A 96 -6.67 -10.44 -16.23
N LEU A 97 -5.63 -10.98 -15.61
CA LEU A 97 -5.55 -11.11 -14.16
C LEU A 97 -4.91 -9.84 -13.59
N VAL A 98 -5.47 -9.32 -12.51
CA VAL A 98 -4.98 -8.13 -11.81
C VAL A 98 -4.72 -8.45 -10.36
N SER A 99 -3.46 -8.45 -9.94
CA SER A 99 -3.06 -8.61 -8.54
C SER A 99 -3.08 -7.27 -7.81
N THR A 100 -3.53 -7.25 -6.56
CA THR A 100 -3.38 -6.09 -5.68
C THR A 100 -2.45 -6.38 -4.49
N CYS A 101 -1.62 -7.40 -4.57
CA CYS A 101 -0.64 -7.76 -3.55
C CYS A 101 0.38 -6.63 -3.32
N SER A 102 0.87 -6.53 -2.10
CA SER A 102 1.92 -5.56 -1.73
C SER A 102 3.30 -6.00 -2.20
N VAL A 103 3.50 -7.30 -2.43
CA VAL A 103 4.69 -7.89 -3.03
C VAL A 103 4.26 -8.63 -4.29
N GLN A 104 4.85 -8.30 -5.42
CA GLN A 104 4.34 -8.72 -6.73
C GLN A 104 5.18 -9.81 -7.40
N LEU A 105 6.52 -9.72 -7.32
CA LEU A 105 7.41 -10.60 -8.07
C LEU A 105 7.13 -12.10 -7.83
N PRO A 106 6.95 -12.57 -6.59
CA PRO A 106 6.69 -14.01 -6.35
C PRO A 106 5.41 -14.51 -7.03
N LEU A 107 4.37 -13.68 -7.10
CA LEU A 107 3.12 -14.06 -7.78
C LEU A 107 3.30 -14.13 -9.30
N PHE A 108 4.08 -13.21 -9.90
CA PHE A 108 4.41 -13.23 -11.33
C PHE A 108 5.26 -14.45 -11.69
N GLU A 109 6.23 -14.81 -10.85
CA GLU A 109 7.05 -16.02 -11.01
C GLU A 109 6.18 -17.28 -10.92
N ALA A 110 5.37 -17.40 -9.87
CA ALA A 110 4.45 -18.52 -9.71
C ALA A 110 3.46 -18.66 -10.88
N ALA A 111 2.94 -17.54 -11.40
CA ALA A 111 2.05 -17.53 -12.56
C ALA A 111 2.75 -18.07 -13.82
N SER A 112 4.02 -17.69 -14.03
CA SER A 112 4.85 -18.18 -15.12
C SER A 112 5.12 -19.69 -14.99
N GLU A 113 5.50 -20.16 -13.81
CA GLU A 113 5.75 -21.58 -13.51
C GLU A 113 4.50 -22.45 -13.71
N GLN A 114 3.33 -21.92 -13.39
CA GLN A 114 2.03 -22.57 -13.59
C GLN A 114 1.55 -22.56 -15.06
N GLY A 115 2.31 -21.94 -15.95
CA GLY A 115 1.96 -21.82 -17.35
C GLY A 115 0.68 -20.98 -17.60
N LEU A 116 0.43 -19.97 -16.76
CA LEU A 116 -0.69 -19.05 -16.92
C LEU A 116 -0.60 -18.34 -18.27
N ARG A 117 -1.59 -18.54 -19.15
CA ARG A 117 -1.64 -17.90 -20.49
C ARG A 117 -2.30 -16.52 -20.46
N ALA A 118 -3.16 -16.29 -19.50
CA ALA A 118 -3.79 -14.99 -19.28
C ALA A 118 -2.74 -13.97 -18.78
N PRO A 119 -2.68 -12.74 -19.34
CA PRO A 119 -1.73 -11.74 -18.90
C PRO A 119 -2.00 -11.34 -17.44
N LEU A 120 -0.96 -11.42 -16.60
CA LEU A 120 -0.99 -10.92 -15.22
C LEU A 120 -0.47 -9.49 -15.19
N ARG A 121 -1.17 -8.63 -14.44
CA ARG A 121 -0.81 -7.23 -14.13
C ARG A 121 -0.98 -7.00 -12.64
N GLY A 122 -0.36 -5.92 -12.13
CA GLY A 122 -0.52 -5.53 -10.74
C GLY A 122 -1.07 -4.12 -10.60
N VAL A 123 -1.75 -3.86 -9.49
CA VAL A 123 -2.18 -2.54 -9.03
C VAL A 123 -1.86 -2.44 -7.55
N ASN A 124 -0.96 -1.54 -7.17
CA ASN A 124 -0.66 -1.27 -5.78
C ASN A 124 -1.03 0.18 -5.43
N PRO A 125 -2.11 0.41 -4.65
CA PRO A 125 -2.43 1.72 -4.10
C PRO A 125 -1.37 2.11 -3.07
N MET A 126 -0.69 3.25 -3.28
CA MET A 126 0.35 3.75 -2.38
C MET A 126 -0.23 4.53 -1.20
N PHE A 127 -1.47 4.26 -0.84
CA PHE A 127 -2.22 4.92 0.24
C PHE A 127 -3.17 3.92 0.92
N SER A 128 -3.69 4.28 2.09
CA SER A 128 -4.77 3.51 2.70
C SER A 128 -6.05 3.66 1.90
N PRO A 129 -6.66 2.58 1.37
CA PRO A 129 -7.91 2.66 0.62
C PRO A 129 -9.12 3.17 1.41
N THR A 130 -8.95 3.48 2.69
CA THR A 130 -9.95 4.18 3.52
C THR A 130 -9.91 5.70 3.36
N LEU A 131 -8.86 6.22 2.70
CA LEU A 131 -8.71 7.64 2.39
C LEU A 131 -9.33 7.97 1.01
N PRO A 132 -9.70 9.24 0.76
CA PRO A 132 -10.08 9.69 -0.57
C PRO A 132 -8.97 9.40 -1.60
N SER A 133 -9.34 8.88 -2.75
CA SER A 133 -8.39 8.46 -3.80
C SER A 133 -7.81 9.62 -4.60
N ALA A 134 -8.51 10.75 -4.70
CA ALA A 134 -8.06 11.91 -5.48
C ALA A 134 -6.72 12.45 -4.96
N GLY A 135 -5.79 12.68 -5.87
CA GLY A 135 -4.43 13.13 -5.57
C GLY A 135 -3.47 12.04 -5.07
N GLN A 136 -3.96 10.82 -4.86
CA GLN A 136 -3.14 9.71 -4.37
C GLN A 136 -2.36 9.02 -5.51
N SER A 137 -1.27 8.36 -5.12
CA SER A 137 -0.43 7.61 -6.07
C SER A 137 -0.83 6.13 -6.13
N VAL A 138 -0.79 5.57 -7.33
CA VAL A 138 -0.99 4.15 -7.60
C VAL A 138 0.13 3.66 -8.51
N VAL A 139 0.68 2.49 -8.21
CA VAL A 139 1.64 1.83 -9.09
C VAL A 139 0.93 0.73 -9.87
N LEU A 140 1.05 0.76 -11.19
CA LEU A 140 0.70 -0.35 -12.07
C LEU A 140 1.94 -1.20 -12.31
N ILE A 141 1.77 -2.52 -12.27
CA ILE A 141 2.87 -3.46 -12.43
C ILE A 141 2.65 -4.29 -13.68
N ALA A 142 3.64 -4.28 -14.58
CA ALA A 142 3.59 -5.04 -15.81
C ALA A 142 5.00 -5.52 -16.22
N PRO A 143 5.15 -6.79 -16.65
CA PRO A 143 6.42 -7.28 -17.18
C PRO A 143 6.89 -6.43 -18.38
N GLY A 144 8.20 -6.12 -18.43
CA GLY A 144 8.80 -5.37 -19.53
C GLY A 144 8.50 -3.86 -19.51
N ALA A 145 7.95 -3.33 -18.42
CA ALA A 145 7.89 -1.89 -18.22
C ALA A 145 9.34 -1.36 -18.13
N ALA A 146 9.78 -0.65 -19.18
CA ALA A 146 11.13 -0.08 -19.21
C ALA A 146 11.19 1.15 -18.29
N PRO A 147 12.26 1.32 -17.47
CA PRO A 147 12.46 2.52 -16.70
C PRO A 147 12.61 3.73 -17.63
N GLU A 148 11.92 4.83 -17.33
CA GLU A 148 12.22 6.12 -17.98
C GLU A 148 13.63 6.55 -17.60
N GLN A 149 14.52 6.64 -18.59
CA GLN A 149 15.82 7.26 -18.41
C GLN A 149 15.62 8.78 -18.31
N ARG A 150 15.48 9.31 -17.10
CA ARG A 150 15.66 10.73 -16.88
C ARG A 150 17.16 11.05 -16.96
N ALA A 151 17.54 11.80 -17.98
CA ALA A 151 18.89 12.31 -18.13
C ALA A 151 19.29 13.07 -16.83
N GLY A 152 20.30 12.56 -16.11
CA GLY A 152 20.88 13.20 -14.94
C GLY A 152 20.70 12.53 -13.59
N ALA A 153 19.94 11.42 -13.48
CA ALA A 153 19.85 10.67 -12.24
C ALA A 153 20.80 9.45 -12.27
N GLY A 154 21.74 9.41 -11.34
CA GLY A 154 22.76 8.34 -11.22
C GLY A 154 22.24 6.98 -10.72
N ALA A 155 20.94 6.75 -10.71
CA ALA A 155 20.30 5.46 -10.52
C ALA A 155 19.33 5.23 -11.68
N ALA A 156 19.32 4.04 -12.26
CA ALA A 156 18.36 3.64 -13.28
C ALA A 156 16.94 3.90 -12.75
N GLY A 157 16.17 4.74 -13.46
CA GLY A 157 14.80 5.07 -13.06
C GLY A 157 13.97 3.78 -13.03
N VAL A 158 13.38 3.47 -11.88
CA VAL A 158 12.54 2.28 -11.68
C VAL A 158 11.14 2.47 -12.26
N VAL A 159 10.74 3.72 -12.50
CA VAL A 159 9.41 4.12 -12.99
C VAL A 159 9.43 4.26 -14.50
N GLY A 160 8.56 3.53 -15.19
CA GLY A 160 8.39 3.61 -16.65
C GLY A 160 7.15 4.38 -17.06
N ALA A 161 7.11 4.78 -18.34
CA ALA A 161 5.89 5.31 -18.96
C ALA A 161 4.85 4.18 -19.14
N VAL A 162 3.57 4.58 -19.28
CA VAL A 162 2.43 3.66 -19.49
C VAL A 162 2.60 2.73 -20.71
N GLY A 163 3.59 2.93 -21.53
CA GLY A 163 4.01 2.04 -22.61
C GLY A 163 2.90 1.73 -23.63
N THR A 164 3.13 0.68 -24.43
CA THR A 164 2.20 0.24 -25.48
C THR A 164 1.21 -0.82 -25.01
N ASP A 165 1.35 -1.36 -23.80
CA ASP A 165 0.47 -2.39 -23.25
C ASP A 165 -0.98 -1.89 -23.14
N PRO A 166 -1.92 -2.48 -23.90
CA PRO A 166 -3.30 -1.99 -23.93
C PRO A 166 -4.04 -2.19 -22.58
N HIS A 167 -3.61 -3.15 -21.77
CA HIS A 167 -4.19 -3.41 -20.46
C HIS A 167 -3.73 -2.34 -19.46
N VAL A 168 -2.43 -2.05 -19.42
CA VAL A 168 -1.85 -0.99 -18.58
C VAL A 168 -2.46 0.37 -18.92
N ARG A 169 -2.54 0.71 -20.22
CA ARG A 169 -3.18 1.98 -20.64
C ARG A 169 -4.62 2.12 -20.18
N ARG A 170 -5.39 1.02 -20.25
CA ARG A 170 -6.80 1.04 -19.81
C ARG A 170 -6.91 1.18 -18.30
N MET A 171 -6.06 0.48 -17.55
CA MET A 171 -6.01 0.57 -16.09
C MET A 171 -5.59 1.99 -15.67
N SER A 172 -4.55 2.56 -16.31
CA SER A 172 -4.11 3.93 -16.06
C SER A 172 -5.24 4.93 -16.29
N ALA A 173 -5.87 4.90 -17.46
CA ALA A 173 -6.96 5.81 -17.78
C ALA A 173 -8.13 5.73 -16.79
N ARG A 174 -8.43 4.54 -16.26
CA ARG A 174 -9.46 4.34 -15.22
C ARG A 174 -9.07 5.01 -13.91
N LEU A 175 -7.83 4.83 -13.46
CA LEU A 175 -7.32 5.39 -12.20
C LEU A 175 -7.14 6.90 -12.29
N GLU A 176 -6.62 7.40 -13.42
CA GLU A 176 -6.47 8.83 -13.71
C GLU A 176 -7.82 9.56 -13.79
N ALA A 177 -8.87 8.90 -14.30
CA ALA A 177 -10.24 9.43 -14.27
C ALA A 177 -10.73 9.62 -12.82
N GLY A 178 -10.23 8.83 -11.87
CA GLY A 178 -10.41 9.01 -10.42
C GLY A 178 -9.46 10.04 -9.80
N SER A 179 -8.79 10.86 -10.62
CA SER A 179 -7.81 11.89 -10.19
C SER A 179 -6.61 11.33 -9.42
N MET A 180 -6.21 10.09 -9.68
CA MET A 180 -5.01 9.48 -9.11
C MET A 180 -3.80 9.69 -10.01
N THR A 181 -2.61 9.73 -9.41
CA THR A 181 -1.33 9.75 -10.13
C THR A 181 -0.87 8.32 -10.36
N VAL A 182 -0.67 7.93 -11.61
CA VAL A 182 -0.29 6.56 -11.98
C VAL A 182 1.18 6.50 -12.38
N SER A 183 1.89 5.53 -11.80
CA SER A 183 3.26 5.15 -12.18
C SER A 183 3.27 3.70 -12.65
N VAL A 184 4.19 3.33 -13.54
CA VAL A 184 4.30 1.95 -14.05
C VAL A 184 5.68 1.40 -13.72
N MET A 185 5.73 0.15 -13.23
CA MET A 185 6.97 -0.55 -12.89
C MET A 185 6.91 -2.00 -13.38
N ASP A 186 8.07 -2.61 -13.61
CA ASP A 186 8.14 -4.07 -13.67
C ASP A 186 8.06 -4.70 -12.26
N PRO A 187 7.74 -5.99 -12.14
CA PRO A 187 7.55 -6.63 -10.82
C PRO A 187 8.77 -6.54 -9.90
N ALA A 188 9.98 -6.70 -10.44
CA ALA A 188 11.22 -6.66 -9.64
C ALA A 188 11.52 -5.22 -9.18
N GLY A 189 11.37 -4.24 -10.07
CA GLY A 189 11.52 -2.83 -9.74
C GLY A 189 10.50 -2.35 -8.71
N HIS A 190 9.24 -2.80 -8.83
CA HIS A 190 8.22 -2.55 -7.82
C HIS A 190 8.64 -3.08 -6.45
N ASP A 191 9.02 -4.35 -6.35
CA ASP A 191 9.36 -4.97 -5.07
C ASP A 191 10.64 -4.37 -4.47
N ALA A 192 11.61 -3.96 -5.30
CA ALA A 192 12.77 -3.20 -4.86
C ALA A 192 12.36 -1.85 -4.24
N ALA A 193 11.46 -1.10 -4.87
CA ALA A 193 10.92 0.14 -4.32
C ALA A 193 10.14 -0.11 -3.02
N MET A 194 9.28 -1.13 -2.99
CA MET A 194 8.48 -1.47 -1.79
C MET A 194 9.33 -1.95 -0.63
N SER A 195 10.51 -2.54 -0.88
CA SER A 195 11.46 -2.86 0.19
C SER A 195 11.89 -1.63 1.00
N VAL A 196 11.99 -0.47 0.32
CA VAL A 196 12.38 0.83 0.93
C VAL A 196 11.18 1.63 1.39
N LEU A 197 10.06 1.59 0.66
CA LEU A 197 8.88 2.43 0.95
C LEU A 197 7.88 1.77 1.90
N GLN A 198 7.91 0.45 2.03
CA GLN A 198 7.02 -0.29 2.93
C GLN A 198 7.78 -1.11 3.97
N ALA A 199 8.65 -2.05 3.57
CA ALA A 199 9.30 -2.95 4.52
C ALA A 199 10.20 -2.20 5.51
N LEU A 200 11.03 -1.28 5.04
CA LEU A 200 11.95 -0.50 5.87
C LEU A 200 11.23 0.39 6.89
N PRO A 201 10.28 1.29 6.51
CA PRO A 201 9.61 2.15 7.47
C PRO A 201 8.72 1.37 8.45
N HIS A 202 8.07 0.28 8.04
CA HIS A 202 7.32 -0.56 8.96
C HIS A 202 8.25 -1.21 10.00
N ALA A 203 9.40 -1.74 9.59
CA ALA A 203 10.38 -2.30 10.51
C ALA A 203 10.89 -1.24 11.51
N ALA A 204 11.18 -0.02 11.03
CA ALA A 204 11.65 1.09 11.87
C ALA A 204 10.59 1.46 12.92
N VAL A 205 9.32 1.62 12.52
CA VAL A 205 8.23 2.01 13.43
C VAL A 205 7.90 0.91 14.43
N LEU A 206 7.89 -0.37 14.00
CA LEU A 206 7.67 -1.51 14.90
C LEU A 206 8.82 -1.64 15.92
N SER A 207 10.07 -1.51 15.48
CA SER A 207 11.23 -1.53 16.39
C SER A 207 11.23 -0.34 17.37
N PHE A 208 10.79 0.83 16.91
CA PHE A 208 10.63 2.01 17.78
C PHE A 208 9.60 1.77 18.89
N VAL A 209 8.41 1.22 18.55
CA VAL A 209 7.38 1.00 19.57
C VAL A 209 7.78 -0.10 20.55
N ASP A 210 8.46 -1.15 20.09
CA ASP A 210 9.00 -2.20 20.94
C ASP A 210 10.01 -1.62 21.94
N ALA A 211 10.96 -0.81 21.49
CA ALA A 211 11.93 -0.12 22.34
C ALA A 211 11.25 0.87 23.31
N LEU A 212 10.21 1.59 22.87
CA LEU A 212 9.46 2.50 23.72
C LEU A 212 8.74 1.76 24.85
N LEU A 213 8.15 0.60 24.56
CA LEU A 213 7.44 -0.23 25.57
C LEU A 213 8.40 -0.93 26.55
N ALA A 214 9.66 -1.14 26.17
CA ALA A 214 10.70 -1.65 27.05
C ALA A 214 11.23 -0.60 28.04
N ALA A 215 10.91 0.68 27.88
CA ALA A 215 11.35 1.75 28.78
C ALA A 215 10.69 1.63 30.16
N PRO A 216 11.39 1.99 31.27
CA PRO A 216 10.89 1.87 32.64
C PRO A 216 9.92 3.00 33.02
N VAL A 217 9.19 3.55 32.05
CA VAL A 217 8.21 4.64 32.25
C VAL A 217 6.90 4.24 31.55
N ASP A 218 5.78 4.35 32.27
CA ASP A 218 4.47 3.98 31.73
C ASP A 218 4.03 4.86 30.55
N VAL A 219 3.31 4.27 29.61
CA VAL A 219 2.85 4.94 28.39
C VAL A 219 2.00 6.19 28.67
N PRO A 220 1.04 6.21 29.60
CA PRO A 220 0.27 7.42 29.96
C PRO A 220 1.17 8.59 30.37
N THR A 221 2.20 8.33 31.17
CA THR A 221 3.16 9.36 31.60
C THR A 221 3.98 9.86 30.40
N LEU A 222 4.50 8.95 29.57
CA LEU A 222 5.22 9.32 28.35
C LEU A 222 4.34 10.16 27.42
N MET A 223 3.11 9.75 27.18
CA MET A 223 2.22 10.46 26.24
C MET A 223 1.72 11.80 26.79
N ARG A 224 1.71 12.02 28.08
CA ARG A 224 1.39 13.32 28.69
C ARG A 224 2.44 14.38 28.34
N ILE A 225 3.72 14.02 28.33
CA ILE A 225 4.85 14.93 28.08
C ILE A 225 5.43 14.83 26.64
N ALA A 226 4.94 13.87 25.85
CA ALA A 226 5.49 13.58 24.52
C ALA A 226 5.49 14.83 23.62
N PRO A 227 6.65 15.19 23.03
CA PRO A 227 6.73 16.22 22.02
C PRO A 227 6.11 15.75 20.69
N PRO A 228 5.81 16.66 19.75
CA PRO A 228 5.17 16.32 18.48
C PRO A 228 5.86 15.19 17.69
N PRO A 229 7.20 15.12 17.55
CA PRO A 229 7.86 14.03 16.84
C PRO A 229 7.57 12.66 17.44
N ALA A 230 7.66 12.51 18.77
CA ALA A 230 7.35 11.24 19.45
C ALA A 230 5.89 10.84 19.26
N ARG A 231 4.95 11.81 19.32
CA ARG A 231 3.53 11.57 19.06
C ARG A 231 3.27 11.10 17.64
N THR A 232 3.98 11.65 16.66
CA THR A 232 3.86 11.22 15.25
C THR A 232 4.30 9.78 15.09
N LEU A 233 5.44 9.40 15.65
CA LEU A 233 5.94 8.02 15.60
C LEU A 233 4.98 7.04 16.30
N VAL A 234 4.46 7.41 17.48
CA VAL A 234 3.45 6.59 18.17
C VAL A 234 2.15 6.49 17.37
N ALA A 235 1.71 7.56 16.71
CA ALA A 235 0.51 7.53 15.86
C ALA A 235 0.70 6.61 14.65
N LEU A 236 1.89 6.60 14.02
CA LEU A 236 2.25 5.66 12.97
C LEU A 236 2.25 4.21 13.47
N ALA A 237 2.81 3.96 14.66
CA ALA A 237 2.75 2.66 15.30
C ALA A 237 1.31 2.22 15.57
N CYS A 238 0.47 3.07 16.16
CA CYS A 238 -0.95 2.78 16.41
C CYS A 238 -1.70 2.46 15.12
N ARG A 239 -1.40 3.15 14.01
CA ARG A 239 -1.98 2.84 12.69
C ARG A 239 -1.62 1.43 12.23
N ILE A 240 -0.36 1.01 12.42
CA ILE A 240 0.10 -0.34 12.09
C ILE A 240 -0.63 -1.37 12.97
N LEU A 241 -0.64 -1.14 14.29
CA LEU A 241 -1.24 -2.06 15.27
C LEU A 241 -2.77 -2.19 15.17
N ALA A 242 -3.44 -1.22 14.57
CA ALA A 242 -4.88 -1.25 14.34
C ALA A 242 -5.31 -2.02 13.08
N ALA A 243 -4.38 -2.40 12.22
CA ALA A 243 -4.64 -3.16 11.01
C ALA A 243 -4.39 -4.67 11.23
N PRO A 244 -4.91 -5.56 10.37
CA PRO A 244 -4.61 -6.99 10.44
C PRO A 244 -3.11 -7.25 10.39
N PRO A 245 -2.53 -8.00 11.34
CA PRO A 245 -1.09 -8.21 11.44
C PRO A 245 -0.52 -8.96 10.23
N GLU A 246 -1.34 -9.76 9.55
CA GLU A 246 -0.98 -10.54 8.37
C GLU A 246 -0.44 -9.64 7.25
N ILE A 247 -1.02 -8.45 7.07
CA ILE A 247 -0.59 -7.48 6.04
C ILE A 247 0.88 -7.10 6.25
N TYR A 248 1.25 -6.77 7.49
CA TYR A 248 2.63 -6.36 7.81
C TYR A 248 3.58 -7.54 7.84
N TRP A 249 3.10 -8.72 8.26
CA TRP A 249 3.88 -9.94 8.18
C TRP A 249 4.24 -10.28 6.72
N ASP A 250 3.28 -10.23 5.81
CA ASP A 250 3.50 -10.53 4.39
C ASP A 250 4.46 -9.54 3.75
N ILE A 251 4.31 -8.24 4.00
CA ILE A 251 5.28 -7.21 3.54
C ILE A 251 6.69 -7.53 4.03
N GLN A 252 6.84 -7.95 5.29
CA GLN A 252 8.16 -8.23 5.87
C GLN A 252 8.77 -9.55 5.40
N ARG A 253 7.93 -10.56 5.10
CA ARG A 253 8.35 -11.91 4.75
C ARG A 253 8.48 -12.12 3.24
N ALA A 254 7.50 -11.66 2.48
CA ALA A 254 7.40 -11.99 1.06
C ALA A 254 8.35 -11.17 0.17
N ASN A 255 8.72 -9.95 0.59
CA ASN A 255 9.69 -9.15 -0.15
C ASN A 255 11.11 -9.70 0.07
N ALA A 256 11.72 -10.23 -0.98
CA ALA A 256 13.06 -10.83 -0.93
C ALA A 256 14.16 -9.89 -0.39
N LEU A 257 14.00 -8.57 -0.60
CA LEU A 257 14.94 -7.55 -0.13
C LEU A 257 14.64 -7.06 1.30
N GLY A 258 13.50 -7.45 1.89
CA GLY A 258 13.07 -7.00 3.21
C GLY A 258 14.07 -7.35 4.32
N GLY A 259 14.69 -8.53 4.22
CA GLY A 259 15.74 -8.96 5.15
C GLY A 259 16.95 -8.05 5.16
N ASP A 260 17.41 -7.63 4.00
CA ASP A 260 18.58 -6.74 3.87
C ASP A 260 18.25 -5.32 4.35
N ARG A 261 17.03 -4.82 4.08
CA ARG A 261 16.59 -3.52 4.62
C ARG A 261 16.58 -3.50 6.16
N ARG A 262 16.15 -4.58 6.81
CA ARG A 262 16.20 -4.68 8.27
C ARG A 262 17.64 -4.73 8.81
N LYS A 263 18.55 -5.43 8.13
CA LYS A 263 19.98 -5.44 8.48
C LYS A 263 20.63 -4.06 8.32
N GLU A 264 20.29 -3.33 7.25
CA GLU A 264 20.77 -1.97 7.01
C GLU A 264 20.26 -1.00 8.07
N LEU A 265 18.99 -1.09 8.47
CA LEU A 265 18.42 -0.31 9.56
C LEU A 265 19.14 -0.56 10.87
N SER A 266 19.34 -1.83 11.25
CA SER A 266 20.10 -2.23 12.44
C SER A 266 21.54 -1.72 12.41
N SER A 267 22.22 -1.87 11.27
CA SER A 267 23.58 -1.39 11.09
C SER A 267 23.67 0.15 11.17
N SER A 268 22.64 0.85 10.73
CA SER A 268 22.57 2.31 10.81
C SER A 268 22.43 2.78 12.26
N LEU A 269 21.62 2.08 13.06
CA LEU A 269 21.51 2.35 14.49
C LEU A 269 22.81 2.10 15.23
N LEU A 270 23.49 0.98 14.96
CA LEU A 270 24.80 0.66 15.55
C LEU A 270 25.88 1.69 15.17
N ARG A 271 25.84 2.22 13.94
CA ARG A 271 26.75 3.32 13.55
C ARG A 271 26.48 4.60 14.34
N LEU A 272 25.22 4.94 14.55
CA LEU A 272 24.86 6.09 15.38
C LEU A 272 25.37 5.93 16.80
N ASP A 273 25.18 4.75 17.39
CA ASP A 273 25.62 4.37 18.73
C ASP A 273 27.15 4.53 18.86
N ALA A 274 27.90 3.97 17.91
CA ALA A 274 29.36 4.07 17.87
C ALA A 274 29.87 5.53 17.73
N LEU A 275 29.16 6.41 17.03
CA LEU A 275 29.52 7.82 16.94
C LEU A 275 29.32 8.53 18.26
N VAL A 276 28.24 8.23 18.97
CA VAL A 276 27.91 8.80 20.28
C VAL A 276 28.92 8.34 21.33
N ASP A 277 29.19 7.03 21.41
CA ASP A 277 30.11 6.43 22.36
C ASP A 277 31.55 6.96 22.20
N ALA A 278 31.95 7.24 20.97
CA ALA A 278 33.28 7.78 20.66
C ALA A 278 33.35 9.31 20.68
N ASP A 279 32.29 10.04 21.07
CA ASP A 279 32.17 11.52 21.08
C ASP A 279 32.55 12.18 19.73
N ARG A 280 32.15 11.53 18.60
CA ARG A 280 32.48 11.98 17.24
C ARG A 280 31.45 12.96 16.69
N ALA A 281 31.26 14.08 17.33
CA ALA A 281 30.24 15.10 16.99
C ALA A 281 30.39 15.67 15.57
N ASP A 282 31.62 15.82 15.05
CA ASP A 282 31.86 16.35 13.70
C ASP A 282 31.45 15.34 12.62
N ASP A 283 31.72 14.05 12.84
CA ASP A 283 31.26 13.01 11.92
C ASP A 283 29.74 12.87 11.92
N PHE A 284 29.13 13.00 13.09
CA PHE A 284 27.66 13.07 13.20
C PHE A 284 27.06 14.21 12.37
N ARG A 285 27.62 15.44 12.51
CA ARG A 285 27.20 16.60 11.71
C ARG A 285 27.41 16.39 10.21
N ALA A 286 28.56 15.82 9.83
CA ALA A 286 28.86 15.50 8.44
C ALA A 286 27.88 14.47 7.88
N GLY A 287 27.48 13.47 8.68
CA GLY A 287 26.45 12.48 8.34
C GLY A 287 25.10 13.12 8.06
N LEU A 288 24.62 14.02 8.94
CA LEU A 288 23.37 14.76 8.74
C LEU A 288 23.40 15.61 7.47
N ALA A 289 24.51 16.33 7.23
CA ALA A 289 24.68 17.12 6.00
C ALA A 289 24.69 16.24 4.75
N SER A 290 25.27 15.05 4.82
CA SER A 290 25.24 14.08 3.72
C SER A 290 23.83 13.54 3.46
N ALA A 291 23.08 13.22 4.51
CA ALA A 291 21.70 12.78 4.38
C ALA A 291 20.80 13.86 3.75
N ALA A 292 20.94 15.12 4.18
CA ALA A 292 20.21 16.23 3.59
C ALA A 292 20.52 16.41 2.10
N ARG A 293 21.80 16.29 1.69
CA ARG A 293 22.18 16.30 0.27
C ARG A 293 21.60 15.13 -0.49
N GLY A 294 21.56 13.93 0.10
CA GLY A 294 20.99 12.74 -0.50
C GLY A 294 19.49 12.85 -0.75
N LEU A 295 18.76 13.49 0.16
CA LEU A 295 17.33 13.78 0.01
C LEU A 295 17.05 14.89 -1.01
N GLY A 296 18.04 15.77 -1.25
CA GLY A 296 17.90 16.87 -2.20
C GLY A 296 16.74 17.83 -1.86
N PRO A 297 15.89 18.19 -2.86
CA PRO A 297 14.75 19.09 -2.62
C PRO A 297 13.76 18.56 -1.57
N TYR A 298 13.59 17.24 -1.48
CA TYR A 298 12.66 16.60 -0.54
C TYR A 298 13.01 16.84 0.93
N ALA A 299 14.26 17.24 1.24
CA ALA A 299 14.63 17.59 2.61
C ALA A 299 13.86 18.82 3.12
N ALA A 300 13.66 19.83 2.27
CA ALA A 300 12.93 21.05 2.61
C ALA A 300 11.41 20.80 2.60
N GLU A 301 10.91 20.10 1.57
CA GLU A 301 9.49 19.75 1.43
C GLU A 301 9.02 18.92 2.64
N GLY A 302 9.74 17.86 3.00
CA GLY A 302 9.39 17.01 4.13
C GLY A 302 9.51 17.72 5.49
N ALA A 303 10.40 18.69 5.63
CA ALA A 303 10.46 19.52 6.84
C ALA A 303 9.20 20.39 6.99
N GLU A 304 8.68 20.94 5.89
CA GLU A 304 7.44 21.71 5.87
C GLU A 304 6.22 20.83 6.16
N GLU A 305 6.09 19.68 5.48
CA GLU A 305 5.04 18.69 5.76
C GLU A 305 5.04 18.27 7.24
N CYS A 306 6.23 18.07 7.82
CA CYS A 306 6.37 17.69 9.22
C CYS A 306 5.88 18.83 10.15
N ARG A 307 6.13 20.09 9.80
CA ARG A 307 5.64 21.26 10.54
C ARG A 307 4.10 21.28 10.54
N GLU A 308 3.48 21.06 9.38
CA GLU A 308 2.01 21.03 9.25
C GLU A 308 1.39 19.87 10.08
N LEU A 309 2.01 18.70 10.07
CA LEU A 309 1.59 17.56 10.91
C LEU A 309 1.67 17.92 12.40
N PHE A 310 2.71 18.60 12.84
CA PHE A 310 2.85 19.01 14.24
C PHE A 310 1.81 20.04 14.64
N GLU A 311 1.47 20.99 13.77
CA GLU A 311 0.40 21.96 14.00
C GLU A 311 -0.96 21.25 14.09
N LEU A 312 -1.23 20.25 13.23
CA LEU A 312 -2.46 19.46 13.30
C LEU A 312 -2.56 18.71 14.63
N ILE A 313 -1.47 18.06 15.09
CA ILE A 313 -1.42 17.38 16.38
C ILE A 313 -1.71 18.36 17.52
N GLN A 314 -1.09 19.55 17.48
CA GLN A 314 -1.30 20.58 18.49
C GLN A 314 -2.74 21.07 18.54
N ARG A 315 -3.33 21.37 17.37
CA ARG A 315 -4.76 21.78 17.28
C ARG A 315 -5.69 20.75 17.89
N ARG A 316 -5.47 19.48 17.60
CA ARG A 316 -6.28 18.36 18.16
C ARG A 316 -6.15 18.24 19.68
N ARG A 317 -4.94 18.48 20.22
CA ARG A 317 -4.73 18.49 21.68
C ARG A 317 -5.51 19.63 22.34
N THR A 318 -5.36 20.85 21.82
CA THR A 318 -6.06 22.02 22.35
C THR A 318 -7.57 21.81 22.34
N ALA A 319 -8.12 21.28 21.23
CA ALA A 319 -9.55 20.98 21.12
C ALA A 319 -10.03 19.95 22.16
N ARG A 320 -9.25 18.89 22.41
CA ARG A 320 -9.58 17.90 23.47
C ARG A 320 -9.54 18.46 24.87
N HIS A 321 -8.64 19.40 25.18
CA HIS A 321 -8.59 20.05 26.47
C HIS A 321 -9.67 21.12 26.65
N ALA A 322 -10.21 21.66 25.58
CA ALA A 322 -11.30 22.64 25.61
C ALA A 322 -12.71 22.00 25.65
N ALA A 323 -12.84 20.72 25.33
CA ALA A 323 -14.10 19.99 25.47
C ALA A 323 -14.31 19.67 26.96
N PRO A 324 -15.44 20.07 27.59
CA PRO A 324 -15.73 19.69 28.97
C PRO A 324 -15.90 18.16 29.07
N ASP A 325 -15.46 17.58 30.21
CA ASP A 325 -15.65 16.17 30.56
C ASP A 325 -17.15 15.86 30.69
N GLU A 326 -17.84 15.59 29.58
CA GLU A 326 -19.25 15.10 29.63
C GLU A 326 -19.39 13.71 30.26
N ALA A 327 -18.30 13.02 30.57
CA ALA A 327 -18.31 11.70 31.21
C ALA A 327 -18.37 11.75 32.76
N ALA A 328 -18.35 12.93 33.37
CA ALA A 328 -18.37 13.07 34.85
C ALA A 328 -19.74 13.38 35.44
N LEU A 329 -20.83 13.44 34.65
CA LEU A 329 -22.14 13.89 35.12
C LEU A 329 -23.21 12.78 35.27
N ASP A 330 -22.85 11.50 35.12
CA ASP A 330 -23.83 10.40 35.34
C ASP A 330 -23.45 9.42 36.46
N THR A 331 -23.03 9.95 37.59
CA THR A 331 -23.04 9.21 38.89
C THR A 331 -23.71 10.04 39.95
N GLY A 332 -24.94 10.46 39.68
CA GLY A 332 -25.80 11.20 40.57
C GLY A 332 -27.10 10.43 40.80
N ASP A 333 -27.19 9.78 41.94
CA ASP A 333 -28.43 9.60 42.71
C ASP A 333 -29.48 8.61 42.18
N THR A 334 -29.38 7.36 42.62
CA THR A 334 -30.57 6.56 42.95
C THR A 334 -30.52 6.19 44.43
N GLY A 335 -30.85 7.12 45.26
CA GLY A 335 -31.38 6.85 46.61
C GLY A 335 -32.85 6.50 46.48
N HIS A 336 -33.23 5.30 46.84
CA HIS A 336 -34.30 4.82 47.72
C HIS A 336 -34.56 3.33 47.49
#